data_4451b63d06d9cee32de81f16556e75dc
#
_entry.id   4451b63d06d9cee32de81f16556e75dc
#
_cell.length_a   1.000
_cell.length_b   1.000
_cell.length_c   1.000
_cell.angle_alpha   90.00
_cell.angle_beta   90.00
_cell.angle_gamma   90.00
#
_symmetry.space_group_name_H-M   'P 1'
#
loop_
_entity.id
_entity.type
_entity.pdbx_description
1 polymer ?
#
loop_
_entity_poly.entity_id
_entity_poly.type
_entity_poly.pdbx_seq_one_letter_code
_entity_poly.pdbx_strand_id
1 'polypeptide(L)'
;MQIAICDDEKSMGQILEEKVKKLLPDAVVEKYLSGDDLISSEFKPDILFLDIQMPGKDGMETARIVRQNNKDMILIFVTAVEEYVFQAFDVGAFHYLVKPFSDDKFEEVVKRAIKTIGENSSNEDDDKYMMIQSAGSHIKVFLRDIVFAEVFNRKVMIHTRNADIEYYGKLQDLADMAGADFFRTHRAYLVHFKYVVKYDANCVTLENGTAMIAKQNYPEFVKQYLKYNQRKGSRIG
;
A
#
# COMPACT_ATOMS: atom_id res chain seq x y z
N MET A 1 -16.69 8.53 10.74
CA MET A 1 -15.29 8.60 10.27
C MET A 1 -14.67 9.86 10.84
N GLN A 2 -13.49 9.75 11.41
CA GLN A 2 -12.74 10.86 12.01
C GLN A 2 -11.62 11.28 11.07
N ILE A 3 -11.52 12.57 10.77
CA ILE A 3 -10.56 13.10 9.81
C ILE A 3 -9.82 14.26 10.43
N ALA A 4 -8.49 14.23 10.38
CA ALA A 4 -7.67 15.37 10.77
C ALA A 4 -7.08 16.04 9.53
N ILE A 5 -6.99 17.35 9.56
CA ILE A 5 -6.32 18.19 8.57
C ILE A 5 -5.29 19.03 9.31
N CYS A 6 -4.03 18.91 8.93
CA CYS A 6 -2.95 19.69 9.53
C CYS A 6 -2.22 20.48 8.44
N ASP A 7 -2.40 21.77 8.43
CA ASP A 7 -1.88 22.71 7.43
C ASP A 7 -1.80 24.10 8.09
N ASP A 8 -0.67 24.79 8.02
CA ASP A 8 -0.49 26.10 8.63
C ASP A 8 -1.30 27.21 7.91
N GLU A 9 -1.71 26.94 6.66
CA GLU A 9 -2.62 27.80 5.90
C GLU A 9 -4.09 27.49 6.24
N LYS A 10 -4.73 28.35 7.05
CA LYS A 10 -6.17 28.24 7.41
C LYS A 10 -7.07 28.08 6.19
N SER A 11 -6.78 28.79 5.10
CA SER A 11 -7.51 28.71 3.83
C SER A 11 -7.47 27.33 3.21
N MET A 12 -6.31 26.68 3.21
CA MET A 12 -6.16 25.33 2.69
C MET A 12 -6.90 24.31 3.57
N GLY A 13 -6.77 24.43 4.89
CA GLY A 13 -7.54 23.62 5.83
C GLY A 13 -9.06 23.71 5.61
N GLN A 14 -9.57 24.90 5.25
CA GLN A 14 -10.98 25.09 4.94
C GLN A 14 -11.38 24.45 3.61
N ILE A 15 -10.58 24.64 2.56
CA ILE A 15 -10.79 24.00 1.25
C ILE A 15 -10.84 22.48 1.37
N LEU A 16 -9.90 21.89 2.12
CA LEU A 16 -9.87 20.45 2.34
C LEU A 16 -11.08 19.96 3.12
N GLU A 17 -11.50 20.68 4.17
CA GLU A 17 -12.71 20.35 4.93
C GLU A 17 -13.95 20.37 4.04
N GLU A 18 -14.15 21.41 3.21
CA GLU A 18 -15.28 21.51 2.28
C GLU A 18 -15.30 20.34 1.27
N LYS A 19 -14.14 19.99 0.71
CA LYS A 19 -14.01 18.85 -0.19
C LYS A 19 -14.33 17.52 0.51
N VAL A 20 -13.82 17.35 1.74
CA VAL A 20 -14.11 16.16 2.57
C VAL A 20 -15.61 16.07 2.87
N LYS A 21 -16.23 17.17 3.34
CA LYS A 21 -17.65 17.21 3.69
C LYS A 21 -18.57 16.97 2.49
N LYS A 22 -18.15 17.35 1.30
CA LYS A 22 -18.88 17.05 0.06
C LYS A 22 -18.95 15.52 -0.22
N LEU A 23 -17.89 14.78 0.11
CA LEU A 23 -17.81 13.33 -0.09
C LEU A 23 -18.33 12.54 1.12
N LEU A 24 -18.16 13.08 2.31
CA LEU A 24 -18.45 12.47 3.61
C LEU A 24 -19.16 13.46 4.51
N PRO A 25 -20.48 13.73 4.32
CA PRO A 25 -21.21 14.73 5.09
C PRO A 25 -21.18 14.51 6.61
N ASP A 26 -21.17 13.24 7.03
CA ASP A 26 -21.19 12.84 8.45
C ASP A 26 -19.79 12.68 9.07
N ALA A 27 -18.70 12.99 8.35
CA ALA A 27 -17.37 12.91 8.90
C ALA A 27 -17.14 13.97 9.97
N VAL A 28 -16.51 13.61 11.08
CA VAL A 28 -16.00 14.56 12.07
C VAL A 28 -14.64 15.04 11.59
N VAL A 29 -14.48 16.33 11.37
CA VAL A 29 -13.24 16.93 10.86
C VAL A 29 -12.65 17.86 11.91
N GLU A 30 -11.40 17.61 12.30
CA GLU A 30 -10.60 18.52 13.13
C GLU A 30 -9.44 19.11 12.33
N LYS A 31 -9.16 20.40 12.58
CA LYS A 31 -8.12 21.16 11.89
C LYS A 31 -7.05 21.62 12.86
N TYR A 32 -5.80 21.48 12.47
CA TYR A 32 -4.61 21.85 13.22
C TYR A 32 -3.75 22.77 12.35
N LEU A 33 -3.15 23.78 12.95
CA LEU A 33 -2.29 24.75 12.27
C LEU A 33 -0.80 24.45 12.44
N SER A 34 -0.47 23.44 13.24
CA SER A 34 0.90 23.00 13.46
C SER A 34 0.98 21.50 13.76
N GLY A 35 2.14 20.91 13.50
CA GLY A 35 2.41 19.52 13.90
C GLY A 35 2.35 19.31 15.41
N ASP A 36 2.75 20.32 16.21
CA ASP A 36 2.72 20.24 17.67
C ASP A 36 1.29 20.18 18.21
N ASP A 37 0.36 20.96 17.65
CA ASP A 37 -1.06 20.93 18.01
C ASP A 37 -1.67 19.56 17.72
N LEU A 38 -1.38 19.01 16.54
CA LEU A 38 -1.86 17.67 16.15
C LEU A 38 -1.30 16.57 17.07
N ILE A 39 -0.01 16.60 17.37
CA ILE A 39 0.65 15.61 18.24
C ILE A 39 0.11 15.65 19.67
N SER A 40 -0.22 16.86 20.17
CA SER A 40 -0.75 17.06 21.52
C SER A 40 -2.23 16.74 21.64
N SER A 41 -2.92 16.53 20.52
CA SER A 41 -4.35 16.23 20.50
C SER A 41 -4.62 14.76 20.90
N GLU A 42 -5.73 14.56 21.61
CA GLU A 42 -6.27 13.22 21.89
C GLU A 42 -7.12 12.66 20.73
N PHE A 43 -7.36 13.44 19.69
CA PHE A 43 -8.14 13.02 18.54
C PHE A 43 -7.43 11.91 17.75
N LYS A 44 -8.14 10.84 17.46
CA LYS A 44 -7.60 9.69 16.73
C LYS A 44 -8.24 9.61 15.34
N PRO A 45 -7.63 10.24 14.34
CA PRO A 45 -8.20 10.23 12.99
C PRO A 45 -8.06 8.87 12.32
N ASP A 46 -9.08 8.52 11.52
CA ASP A 46 -9.02 7.43 10.54
C ASP A 46 -8.19 7.86 9.32
N ILE A 47 -8.30 9.15 8.93
CA ILE A 47 -7.56 9.77 7.82
C ILE A 47 -6.91 11.07 8.32
N LEU A 48 -5.63 11.24 8.03
CA LEU A 48 -4.87 12.46 8.25
C LEU A 48 -4.42 13.06 6.91
N PHE A 49 -4.87 14.29 6.62
CA PHE A 49 -4.28 15.14 5.59
C PHE A 49 -3.22 16.03 6.25
N LEU A 50 -2.00 16.00 5.75
CA LEU A 50 -0.85 16.64 6.40
C LEU A 50 -0.02 17.43 5.39
N ASP A 51 0.16 18.71 5.62
CA ASP A 51 1.18 19.47 4.88
C ASP A 51 2.57 19.14 5.41
N ILE A 52 3.56 19.19 4.52
CA ILE A 52 4.98 18.99 4.88
C ILE A 52 5.61 20.31 5.33
N GLN A 53 5.32 21.40 4.61
CA GLN A 53 5.90 22.71 4.91
C GLN A 53 5.10 23.44 5.96
N MET A 54 5.44 23.24 7.23
CA MET A 54 4.83 23.95 8.36
C MET A 54 5.91 24.52 9.27
N PRO A 55 5.66 25.65 9.94
CA PRO A 55 6.57 26.19 10.96
C PRO A 55 6.71 25.23 12.15
N GLY A 56 7.91 25.17 12.72
CA GLY A 56 8.24 24.28 13.83
C GLY A 56 8.54 22.86 13.36
N LYS A 57 7.78 21.87 13.84
CA LYS A 57 7.89 20.50 13.30
C LYS A 57 7.28 20.43 11.92
N ASP A 58 8.09 20.01 10.95
CA ASP A 58 7.60 19.76 9.61
C ASP A 58 6.63 18.55 9.56
N GLY A 59 5.95 18.39 8.42
CA GLY A 59 4.99 17.30 8.25
C GLY A 59 5.64 15.92 8.28
N MET A 60 6.91 15.78 7.91
CA MET A 60 7.60 14.50 7.93
C MET A 60 7.93 14.06 9.36
N GLU A 61 8.41 14.99 10.18
CA GLU A 61 8.65 14.75 11.61
C GLU A 61 7.34 14.46 12.34
N THR A 62 6.30 15.27 12.07
CA THR A 62 4.96 15.08 12.59
C THR A 62 4.41 13.70 12.25
N ALA A 63 4.52 13.29 10.99
CA ALA A 63 4.06 11.99 10.51
C ALA A 63 4.74 10.82 11.24
N ARG A 64 6.06 10.89 11.47
CA ARG A 64 6.80 9.85 12.21
C ARG A 64 6.28 9.69 13.63
N ILE A 65 6.01 10.79 14.33
CA ILE A 65 5.52 10.76 15.71
C ILE A 65 4.09 10.23 15.77
N VAL A 66 3.19 10.73 14.93
CA VAL A 66 1.78 10.30 14.91
C VAL A 66 1.66 8.82 14.53
N ARG A 67 2.49 8.34 13.59
CA ARG A 67 2.52 6.94 13.17
C ARG A 67 2.92 5.97 14.27
N GLN A 68 3.77 6.38 15.23
CA GLN A 68 4.11 5.55 16.39
C GLN A 68 2.90 5.26 17.27
N ASN A 69 1.96 6.21 17.35
CA ASN A 69 0.77 6.12 18.20
C ASN A 69 -0.47 5.56 17.46
N ASN A 70 -0.52 5.68 16.12
CA ASN A 70 -1.63 5.20 15.30
C ASN A 70 -1.10 4.60 14.00
N LYS A 71 -0.93 3.27 13.99
CA LYS A 71 -0.39 2.53 12.83
C LYS A 71 -1.40 2.37 11.69
N ASP A 72 -2.69 2.33 12.01
CA ASP A 72 -3.77 2.01 11.06
C ASP A 72 -4.33 3.24 10.35
N MET A 73 -3.98 4.44 10.84
CA MET A 73 -4.40 5.70 10.25
C MET A 73 -3.94 5.84 8.79
N ILE A 74 -4.83 6.24 7.92
CA ILE A 74 -4.50 6.59 6.53
C ILE A 74 -3.84 7.97 6.50
N LEU A 75 -2.56 8.03 6.15
CA LEU A 75 -1.80 9.27 6.02
C LEU A 75 -1.74 9.72 4.56
N ILE A 76 -2.21 10.92 4.27
CA ILE A 76 -2.17 11.55 2.95
C ILE A 76 -1.44 12.88 3.07
N PHE A 77 -0.29 13.00 2.43
CA PHE A 77 0.39 14.30 2.34
C PHE A 77 -0.29 15.20 1.32
N VAL A 78 -0.45 16.48 1.66
CA VAL A 78 -1.03 17.53 0.80
C VAL A 78 -0.11 18.74 0.85
N THR A 79 0.80 18.88 -0.11
CA THR A 79 1.89 19.85 -0.04
C THR A 79 2.28 20.42 -1.40
N ALA A 80 2.93 21.58 -1.42
CA ALA A 80 3.50 22.16 -2.63
C ALA A 80 4.85 21.55 -3.05
N VAL A 81 5.48 20.75 -2.18
CA VAL A 81 6.83 20.22 -2.38
C VAL A 81 6.78 18.81 -2.97
N GLU A 82 7.41 18.61 -4.13
CA GLU A 82 7.49 17.29 -4.79
C GLU A 82 8.67 16.44 -4.27
N GLU A 83 9.70 17.06 -3.72
CA GLU A 83 10.97 16.42 -3.36
C GLU A 83 10.83 15.39 -2.23
N TYR A 84 9.81 15.52 -1.37
CA TYR A 84 9.57 14.63 -0.24
C TYR A 84 8.74 13.40 -0.56
N VAL A 85 8.31 13.22 -1.81
CA VAL A 85 7.54 12.05 -2.25
C VAL A 85 8.20 10.74 -1.82
N PHE A 86 9.53 10.65 -1.95
CA PHE A 86 10.27 9.44 -1.56
C PHE A 86 10.31 9.23 -0.04
N GLN A 87 10.50 10.29 0.74
CA GLN A 87 10.54 10.21 2.20
C GLN A 87 9.15 9.94 2.80
N ALA A 88 8.08 10.34 2.10
CA ALA A 88 6.71 10.03 2.49
C ALA A 88 6.44 8.51 2.57
N PHE A 89 7.16 7.72 1.79
CA PHE A 89 7.07 6.26 1.84
C PHE A 89 7.66 5.68 3.13
N ASP A 90 8.72 6.27 3.68
CA ASP A 90 9.37 5.80 4.91
C ASP A 90 8.43 5.89 6.13
N VAL A 91 7.48 6.81 6.09
CA VAL A 91 6.46 6.98 7.13
C VAL A 91 5.14 6.25 6.81
N GLY A 92 5.11 5.45 5.76
CA GLY A 92 3.92 4.68 5.36
C GLY A 92 2.78 5.57 4.88
N ALA A 93 3.07 6.64 4.12
CA ALA A 93 2.04 7.47 3.52
C ALA A 93 1.20 6.65 2.52
N PHE A 94 -0.11 6.76 2.63
CA PHE A 94 -1.07 6.15 1.70
C PHE A 94 -1.05 6.83 0.33
N HIS A 95 -0.95 8.16 0.33
CA HIS A 95 -0.89 8.97 -0.89
C HIS A 95 -0.17 10.30 -0.67
N TYR A 96 0.20 10.92 -1.79
CA TYR A 96 0.85 12.21 -1.85
C TYR A 96 0.14 13.08 -2.88
N LEU A 97 -0.44 14.20 -2.45
CA LEU A 97 -1.13 15.17 -3.30
C LEU A 97 -0.29 16.45 -3.39
N VAL A 98 0.19 16.75 -4.59
CA VAL A 98 0.94 17.99 -4.85
C VAL A 98 -0.04 19.13 -5.14
N LYS A 99 0.08 20.24 -4.42
CA LYS A 99 -0.69 21.46 -4.64
C LYS A 99 -0.16 22.19 -5.90
N PRO A 100 -1.02 22.67 -6.82
CA PRO A 100 -2.46 22.50 -6.88
C PRO A 100 -2.89 21.13 -7.42
N PHE A 101 -3.97 20.56 -6.88
CA PHE A 101 -4.56 19.30 -7.35
C PHE A 101 -6.01 19.51 -7.77
N SER A 102 -6.50 18.68 -8.69
CA SER A 102 -7.88 18.72 -9.17
C SER A 102 -8.84 18.07 -8.16
N ASP A 103 -10.13 18.46 -8.25
CA ASP A 103 -11.19 17.84 -7.45
C ASP A 103 -11.31 16.34 -7.72
N ASP A 104 -11.22 15.95 -8.99
CA ASP A 104 -11.27 14.54 -9.39
C ASP A 104 -10.16 13.71 -8.73
N LYS A 105 -8.93 14.26 -8.68
CA LYS A 105 -7.79 13.58 -8.05
C LYS A 105 -7.97 13.46 -6.54
N PHE A 106 -8.45 14.49 -5.88
CA PHE A 106 -8.78 14.47 -4.45
C PHE A 106 -9.85 13.40 -4.17
N GLU A 107 -10.94 13.41 -4.94
CA GLU A 107 -12.04 12.47 -4.80
C GLU A 107 -11.58 11.02 -5.01
N GLU A 108 -10.77 10.74 -6.03
CA GLU A 108 -10.16 9.42 -6.27
C GLU A 108 -9.40 8.92 -5.04
N VAL A 109 -8.53 9.79 -4.49
CA VAL A 109 -7.68 9.44 -3.34
C VAL A 109 -8.51 9.17 -2.09
N VAL A 110 -9.50 10.03 -1.80
CA VAL A 110 -10.39 9.86 -0.64
C VAL A 110 -11.24 8.60 -0.77
N LYS A 111 -11.82 8.32 -1.94
CA LYS A 111 -12.59 7.09 -2.18
C LYS A 111 -11.75 5.84 -1.98
N ARG A 112 -10.50 5.86 -2.43
CA ARG A 112 -9.54 4.77 -2.18
C ARG A 112 -9.25 4.61 -0.70
N ALA A 113 -9.03 5.71 0.04
CA ALA A 113 -8.79 5.69 1.48
C ALA A 113 -9.97 5.10 2.25
N ILE A 114 -11.20 5.52 1.93
CA ILE A 114 -12.44 4.99 2.54
C ILE A 114 -12.56 3.48 2.29
N LYS A 115 -12.32 3.05 1.06
CA LYS A 115 -12.36 1.63 0.69
C LYS A 115 -11.34 0.83 1.51
N THR A 116 -10.12 1.33 1.67
CA THR A 116 -9.07 0.71 2.47
C THR A 116 -9.48 0.59 3.94
N ILE A 117 -10.08 1.62 4.54
CA ILE A 117 -10.57 1.57 5.93
C ILE A 117 -11.68 0.50 6.07
N GLY A 118 -12.59 0.41 5.09
CA GLY A 118 -13.67 -0.60 5.09
C GLY A 118 -13.14 -2.03 4.90
N GLU A 119 -12.03 -2.19 4.19
CA GLU A 119 -11.38 -3.48 3.93
C GLU A 119 -10.41 -3.89 5.06
N ASN A 120 -9.84 -2.94 5.82
CA ASN A 120 -8.98 -3.19 6.99
C ASN A 120 -9.71 -3.90 8.15
N SER A 121 -11.03 -4.00 8.09
CA SER A 121 -11.78 -4.94 8.94
C SER A 121 -11.53 -6.41 8.56
N SER A 122 -10.79 -6.72 7.50
CA SER A 122 -10.59 -8.08 6.99
C SER A 122 -9.20 -8.44 6.45
N ASN A 123 -8.24 -7.53 6.19
CA ASN A 123 -6.94 -7.95 5.62
C ASN A 123 -5.80 -6.93 5.87
N GLU A 124 -4.99 -7.16 6.90
CA GLU A 124 -3.67 -6.50 7.10
C GLU A 124 -2.65 -6.77 5.97
N ASP A 125 -2.93 -7.71 5.08
CA ASP A 125 -2.02 -8.14 4.03
C ASP A 125 -2.15 -7.36 2.71
N ASP A 126 -3.27 -6.64 2.47
CA ASP A 126 -3.54 -6.00 1.18
C ASP A 126 -2.74 -4.69 0.93
N ASP A 127 -2.19 -4.07 1.96
CA ASP A 127 -1.43 -2.81 1.84
C ASP A 127 0.10 -2.98 1.89
N LYS A 128 0.58 -4.21 2.02
CA LYS A 128 2.02 -4.48 1.97
C LYS A 128 2.58 -4.15 0.59
N TYR A 129 3.66 -3.40 0.58
CA TYR A 129 4.37 -3.03 -0.64
C TYR A 129 5.88 -3.16 -0.47
N MET A 130 6.58 -3.22 -1.57
CA MET A 130 8.04 -3.10 -1.62
C MET A 130 8.45 -1.93 -2.49
N MET A 131 9.58 -1.32 -2.14
CA MET A 131 10.24 -0.33 -2.98
C MET A 131 11.32 -1.02 -3.81
N ILE A 132 11.24 -0.86 -5.11
CA ILE A 132 12.19 -1.45 -6.05
C ILE A 132 12.96 -0.33 -6.73
N GLN A 133 14.28 -0.46 -6.76
CA GLN A 133 15.11 0.39 -7.61
C GLN A 133 15.29 -0.28 -8.97
N SER A 134 14.75 0.33 -10.02
CA SER A 134 14.85 -0.15 -11.40
C SER A 134 15.23 1.01 -12.31
N ALA A 135 16.24 0.82 -13.13
CA ALA A 135 16.71 1.78 -14.14
C ALA A 135 16.88 3.24 -13.62
N GLY A 136 17.35 3.39 -12.37
CA GLY A 136 17.56 4.69 -11.73
C GLY A 136 16.30 5.33 -11.12
N SER A 137 15.16 4.66 -11.21
CA SER A 137 13.90 5.07 -10.60
C SER A 137 13.51 4.16 -9.44
N HIS A 138 12.80 4.70 -8.46
CA HIS A 138 12.18 3.93 -7.39
C HIS A 138 10.72 3.67 -7.72
N ILE A 139 10.32 2.40 -7.71
CA ILE A 139 8.98 1.95 -8.04
C ILE A 139 8.36 1.32 -6.80
N LYS A 140 7.18 1.81 -6.41
CA LYS A 140 6.36 1.18 -5.37
C LYS A 140 5.54 0.05 -5.99
N VAL A 141 5.72 -1.17 -5.50
CA VAL A 141 4.99 -2.36 -5.95
C VAL A 141 4.22 -2.94 -4.77
N PHE A 142 2.89 -2.92 -4.86
CA PHE A 142 2.06 -3.56 -3.85
C PHE A 142 2.12 -5.08 -4.01
N LEU A 143 2.27 -5.80 -2.91
CA LEU A 143 2.35 -7.27 -2.93
C LEU A 143 1.07 -7.87 -3.54
N ARG A 144 -0.08 -7.29 -3.26
CA ARG A 144 -1.38 -7.70 -3.83
C ARG A 144 -1.46 -7.64 -5.36
N ASP A 145 -0.62 -6.82 -6.01
CA ASP A 145 -0.61 -6.66 -7.47
C ASP A 145 0.37 -7.61 -8.15
N ILE A 146 1.24 -8.27 -7.38
CA ILE A 146 2.20 -9.24 -7.89
C ILE A 146 1.48 -10.54 -8.19
N VAL A 147 1.50 -10.97 -9.45
CA VAL A 147 0.96 -12.25 -9.89
C VAL A 147 1.97 -13.37 -9.61
N PHE A 148 3.20 -13.15 -10.04
CA PHE A 148 4.34 -14.01 -9.71
C PHE A 148 5.65 -13.25 -9.91
N ALA A 149 6.73 -13.81 -9.42
CA ALA A 149 8.07 -13.32 -9.67
C ALA A 149 9.00 -14.48 -10.08
N GLU A 150 9.96 -14.16 -10.95
CA GLU A 150 10.94 -15.13 -11.38
C GLU A 150 12.36 -14.55 -11.39
N VAL A 151 13.35 -15.45 -11.33
CA VAL A 151 14.76 -15.08 -11.52
C VAL A 151 15.12 -15.34 -12.99
N PHE A 152 15.47 -14.26 -13.68
CA PHE A 152 15.94 -14.30 -15.06
C PHE A 152 17.23 -13.47 -15.19
N ASN A 153 18.28 -14.06 -15.77
CA ASN A 153 19.57 -13.39 -15.99
C ASN A 153 20.15 -12.67 -14.75
N ARG A 154 20.10 -13.31 -13.58
CA ARG A 154 20.57 -12.77 -12.28
C ARG A 154 19.78 -11.55 -11.75
N LYS A 155 18.63 -11.26 -12.32
CA LYS A 155 17.69 -10.24 -11.88
C LYS A 155 16.39 -10.90 -11.46
N VAL A 156 15.63 -10.21 -10.65
CA VAL A 156 14.25 -10.61 -10.34
C VAL A 156 13.33 -9.85 -11.28
N MET A 157 12.47 -10.58 -11.96
CA MET A 157 11.37 -10.06 -12.75
C MET A 157 10.08 -10.25 -11.95
N ILE A 158 9.40 -9.17 -11.66
CA ILE A 158 8.09 -9.18 -11.02
C ILE A 158 7.03 -8.95 -12.08
N HIS A 159 6.12 -9.90 -12.22
CA HIS A 159 4.97 -9.82 -13.10
C HIS A 159 3.76 -9.35 -12.29
N THR A 160 3.32 -8.12 -12.56
CA THR A 160 2.07 -7.58 -12.01
C THR A 160 0.95 -7.71 -13.04
N ARG A 161 -0.28 -7.39 -12.67
CA ARG A 161 -1.39 -7.36 -13.63
C ARG A 161 -1.19 -6.35 -14.77
N ASN A 162 -0.41 -5.30 -14.53
CA ASN A 162 -0.33 -4.15 -15.42
C ASN A 162 1.05 -3.95 -16.04
N ALA A 163 2.10 -4.52 -15.47
CA ALA A 163 3.48 -4.30 -15.92
C ALA A 163 4.43 -5.39 -15.42
N ASP A 164 5.51 -5.59 -16.14
CA ASP A 164 6.66 -6.35 -15.73
C ASP A 164 7.74 -5.41 -15.21
N ILE A 165 8.29 -5.70 -14.02
CA ILE A 165 9.25 -4.84 -13.33
C ILE A 165 10.51 -5.66 -13.06
N GLU A 166 11.62 -5.24 -13.65
CA GLU A 166 12.92 -5.87 -13.46
C GLU A 166 13.73 -5.11 -12.40
N TYR A 167 14.37 -5.83 -11.48
CA TYR A 167 15.30 -5.23 -10.51
C TYR A 167 16.43 -6.16 -10.10
N TYR A 168 17.50 -5.57 -9.60
CA TYR A 168 18.61 -6.31 -9.00
C TYR A 168 18.27 -6.63 -7.54
N GLY A 169 18.08 -7.91 -7.22
CA GLY A 169 17.72 -8.37 -5.89
C GLY A 169 17.69 -9.89 -5.79
N LYS A 170 17.28 -10.38 -4.62
CA LYS A 170 17.11 -11.82 -4.40
C LYS A 170 15.63 -12.14 -4.31
N LEU A 171 15.22 -13.20 -4.99
CA LEU A 171 13.84 -13.72 -4.89
C LEU A 171 13.48 -14.13 -3.45
N GLN A 172 14.49 -14.46 -2.63
CA GLN A 172 14.30 -14.79 -1.23
C GLN A 172 13.82 -13.58 -0.42
N ASP A 173 14.40 -12.40 -0.65
CA ASP A 173 14.03 -11.18 0.07
C ASP A 173 12.56 -10.84 -0.22
N LEU A 174 12.12 -11.01 -1.48
CA LEU A 174 10.71 -10.86 -1.85
C LEU A 174 9.83 -11.93 -1.16
N ALA A 175 10.27 -13.19 -1.11
CA ALA A 175 9.51 -14.26 -0.48
C ALA A 175 9.32 -14.04 1.03
N ASP A 176 10.35 -13.52 1.71
CA ASP A 176 10.32 -13.24 3.14
C ASP A 176 9.34 -12.09 3.47
N MET A 177 9.22 -11.09 2.58
CA MET A 177 8.28 -9.98 2.71
C MET A 177 6.85 -10.37 2.31
N ALA A 178 6.70 -11.26 1.36
CA ALA A 178 5.42 -11.59 0.71
C ALA A 178 4.44 -12.35 1.63
N GLY A 179 4.95 -13.04 2.65
CA GLY A 179 4.12 -13.75 3.63
C GLY A 179 3.38 -14.97 3.08
N ALA A 180 2.31 -15.37 3.77
CA ALA A 180 1.63 -16.66 3.56
C ALA A 180 0.73 -16.72 2.32
N ASP A 181 0.53 -15.62 1.61
CA ASP A 181 -0.26 -15.58 0.37
C ASP A 181 0.59 -15.94 -0.86
N PHE A 182 1.91 -16.06 -0.65
CA PHE A 182 2.86 -16.46 -1.68
C PHE A 182 3.50 -17.81 -1.38
N PHE A 183 3.92 -18.48 -2.45
CA PHE A 183 4.62 -19.75 -2.34
C PHE A 183 5.77 -19.86 -3.33
N ARG A 184 6.92 -20.32 -2.84
CA ARG A 184 8.09 -20.55 -3.67
C ARG A 184 8.00 -21.92 -4.34
N THR A 185 7.45 -21.97 -5.55
CA THR A 185 7.22 -23.21 -6.29
C THR A 185 8.52 -23.84 -6.79
N HIS A 186 9.52 -23.00 -7.12
CA HIS A 186 10.83 -23.42 -7.59
C HIS A 186 11.90 -22.45 -7.07
N ARG A 187 13.19 -22.82 -7.14
CA ARG A 187 14.30 -21.91 -6.78
C ARG A 187 14.26 -20.59 -7.53
N ALA A 188 13.66 -20.58 -8.72
CA ALA A 188 13.54 -19.41 -9.59
C ALA A 188 12.14 -18.80 -9.65
N TYR A 189 11.13 -19.34 -8.96
CA TYR A 189 9.74 -18.87 -9.04
C TYR A 189 9.10 -18.68 -7.68
N LEU A 190 8.41 -17.55 -7.51
CA LEU A 190 7.54 -17.23 -6.39
C LEU A 190 6.16 -16.87 -6.95
N VAL A 191 5.10 -17.53 -6.53
CA VAL A 191 3.74 -17.35 -7.06
C VAL A 191 2.81 -16.83 -5.96
N HIS A 192 1.87 -15.97 -6.33
CA HIS A 192 0.80 -15.50 -5.45
C HIS A 192 -0.42 -16.39 -5.62
N PHE A 193 -0.91 -17.01 -4.55
CA PHE A 193 -2.03 -17.95 -4.57
C PHE A 193 -3.32 -17.36 -5.15
N LYS A 194 -3.56 -16.07 -4.96
CA LYS A 194 -4.73 -15.35 -5.48
C LYS A 194 -4.89 -15.49 -6.99
N TYR A 195 -3.79 -15.55 -7.72
CA TYR A 195 -3.77 -15.52 -9.18
C TYR A 195 -3.59 -16.88 -9.83
N VAL A 196 -3.63 -17.95 -9.05
CA VAL A 196 -3.55 -19.31 -9.56
C VAL A 196 -4.86 -19.67 -10.26
N VAL A 197 -4.75 -19.97 -11.56
CA VAL A 197 -5.87 -20.41 -12.41
C VAL A 197 -5.99 -21.92 -12.41
N LYS A 198 -4.87 -22.61 -12.56
CA LYS A 198 -4.76 -24.08 -12.50
C LYS A 198 -3.34 -24.51 -12.17
N TYR A 199 -3.18 -25.75 -11.76
CA TYR A 199 -1.86 -26.32 -11.50
C TYR A 199 -1.84 -27.83 -11.78
N ASP A 200 -0.65 -28.35 -12.05
CA ASP A 200 -0.34 -29.77 -12.11
C ASP A 200 0.99 -30.04 -11.37
N ALA A 201 1.50 -31.28 -11.47
CA ALA A 201 2.71 -31.66 -10.75
C ALA A 201 3.99 -30.92 -11.21
N ASN A 202 3.99 -30.26 -12.36
CA ASN A 202 5.15 -29.65 -12.98
C ASN A 202 5.05 -28.13 -13.06
N CYS A 203 3.84 -27.57 -13.13
CA CYS A 203 3.65 -26.14 -13.31
C CYS A 203 2.40 -25.57 -12.65
N VAL A 204 2.42 -24.27 -12.42
CA VAL A 204 1.29 -23.45 -11.98
C VAL A 204 1.00 -22.46 -13.10
N THR A 205 -0.22 -22.46 -13.61
CA THR A 205 -0.72 -21.44 -14.53
C THR A 205 -1.37 -20.31 -13.74
N LEU A 206 -0.95 -19.09 -14.01
CA LEU A 206 -1.40 -17.86 -13.37
C LEU A 206 -2.15 -17.00 -14.40
N GLU A 207 -2.82 -15.93 -13.95
CA GLU A 207 -3.61 -15.06 -14.84
C GLU A 207 -2.80 -14.53 -16.05
N ASN A 208 -1.49 -14.25 -15.89
CA ASN A 208 -0.66 -13.67 -16.94
C ASN A 208 0.64 -14.44 -17.20
N GLY A 209 0.73 -15.72 -16.79
CA GLY A 209 1.94 -16.49 -17.05
C GLY A 209 1.91 -17.90 -16.46
N THR A 210 3.07 -18.53 -16.46
CA THR A 210 3.25 -19.89 -15.94
C THR A 210 4.54 -19.98 -15.16
N ALA A 211 4.50 -20.58 -13.97
CA ALA A 211 5.64 -20.83 -13.13
C ALA A 211 5.89 -22.33 -12.97
N MET A 212 7.16 -22.74 -13.04
CA MET A 212 7.52 -24.14 -12.77
C MET A 212 7.36 -24.47 -11.29
N ILE A 213 6.98 -25.73 -11.01
CA ILE A 213 6.96 -26.28 -9.67
C ILE A 213 7.99 -27.40 -9.55
N ALA A 214 8.84 -27.32 -8.55
CA ALA A 214 9.76 -28.40 -8.25
C ALA A 214 9.00 -29.60 -7.67
N LYS A 215 9.28 -30.82 -8.15
CA LYS A 215 8.58 -32.03 -7.72
C LYS A 215 8.48 -32.18 -6.21
N GLN A 216 9.54 -31.81 -5.49
CA GLN A 216 9.59 -31.84 -4.02
C GLN A 216 8.69 -30.80 -3.35
N ASN A 217 8.37 -29.70 -4.03
CA ASN A 217 7.55 -28.59 -3.49
C ASN A 217 6.06 -28.79 -3.78
N TYR A 218 5.71 -29.69 -4.70
CA TYR A 218 4.32 -29.90 -5.11
C TYR A 218 3.37 -30.29 -3.97
N PRO A 219 3.69 -31.24 -3.09
CA PRO A 219 2.79 -31.61 -2.00
C PRO A 219 2.53 -30.45 -1.03
N GLU A 220 3.57 -29.68 -0.70
CA GLU A 220 3.43 -28.54 0.21
C GLU A 220 2.69 -27.37 -0.48
N PHE A 221 2.92 -27.14 -1.77
CA PHE A 221 2.15 -26.18 -2.57
C PHE A 221 0.64 -26.47 -2.49
N VAL A 222 0.23 -27.72 -2.77
CA VAL A 222 -1.18 -28.11 -2.73
C VAL A 222 -1.78 -27.90 -1.35
N LYS A 223 -1.08 -28.32 -0.30
CA LYS A 223 -1.51 -28.14 1.09
C LYS A 223 -1.70 -26.67 1.46
N GLN A 224 -0.75 -25.80 1.12
CA GLN A 224 -0.82 -24.38 1.42
C GLN A 224 -1.87 -23.67 0.57
N TYR A 225 -2.02 -24.03 -0.68
CA TYR A 225 -3.06 -23.49 -1.57
C TYR A 225 -4.48 -23.82 -1.08
N LEU A 226 -4.72 -25.05 -0.65
CA LEU A 226 -6.00 -25.43 -0.04
C LEU A 226 -6.27 -24.64 1.24
N LYS A 227 -5.26 -24.48 2.11
CA LYS A 227 -5.37 -23.68 3.33
C LYS A 227 -5.65 -22.20 3.02
N TYR A 228 -5.00 -21.64 1.98
CA TYR A 228 -5.25 -20.29 1.50
C TYR A 228 -6.72 -20.11 1.09
N ASN A 229 -7.27 -21.01 0.27
CA ASN A 229 -8.65 -20.95 -0.18
C ASN A 229 -9.65 -21.08 0.98
N GLN A 230 -9.38 -21.93 1.97
CA GLN A 230 -10.22 -22.04 3.18
C GLN A 230 -10.21 -20.75 4.00
N ARG A 231 -9.05 -20.08 4.13
CA ARG A 231 -8.90 -18.83 4.88
C ARG A 231 -9.59 -17.64 4.21
N LYS A 232 -9.54 -17.55 2.88
CA LYS A 232 -10.15 -16.46 2.10
C LYS A 232 -11.65 -16.65 1.85
N GLY A 233 -12.27 -17.71 2.39
CA GLY A 233 -13.71 -17.95 2.37
C GLY A 233 -14.23 -18.24 0.99
N SER A 234 -14.01 -19.44 0.48
CA SER A 234 -14.76 -19.94 -0.68
C SER A 234 -16.23 -20.08 -0.28
N ARG A 235 -17.03 -19.08 -0.59
CA ARG A 235 -18.47 -19.30 -0.75
C ARG A 235 -18.67 -20.08 -2.05
N ILE A 236 -18.65 -21.40 -1.94
CA ILE A 236 -19.27 -22.25 -2.92
C ILE A 236 -20.76 -22.19 -2.59
N GLY A 237 -21.49 -21.41 -3.39
CA GLY A 237 -22.95 -21.45 -3.38
C GLY A 237 -23.42 -22.66 -4.14
#